data_a08bc7dd765296cf3e601fcd33c5aa98
#
_entry.id   a08bc7dd765296cf3e601fcd33c5aa98
#
_cell.length_a   1.000
_cell.length_b   1.000
_cell.length_c   1.000
_cell.angle_alpha   90.00
_cell.angle_beta   90.00
_cell.angle_gamma   90.00
#
_symmetry.space_group_name_H-M   'P 1'
#
loop_
_entity.id
_entity.type
_entity.pdbx_description
1 polymer ?
#
loop_
_entity_poly.entity_id
_entity_poly.type
_entity_poly.pdbx_seq_one_letter_code
_entity_poly.pdbx_strand_id
1 'polypeptide(L)'
;MLELQNICYRVSTPDGEQDILKNISITIPDHKLVVFTGPNGGGKTTLAKVIMGLVQPTSGRVLYNGEDVTDMSITERARRGISYGFQQPPRFKGITVHDLLLLAAGQEKLSKDKCCAYLTKVGLCANDYLDREVDVSLSGGEVKRIEIATILARQSDLMIFDEPEAGIDLWSFARLTETFEQIHQEGHATMIIISHQERIIRLADEIVVVANGQIAHRGSTQEIFPLILANTLGGCPVLDRKEGVQ
;
A
#
# COMPACT_ATOMS: atom_id res chain seq x y z
N MET A 1 5.51 9.30 -12.42
CA MET A 1 6.29 9.84 -11.27
C MET A 1 5.33 10.46 -10.27
N LEU A 2 5.45 10.11 -9.00
CA LEU A 2 4.68 10.70 -7.88
C LEU A 2 5.58 11.64 -7.08
N GLU A 3 5.08 12.83 -6.77
CA GLU A 3 5.80 13.81 -5.96
C GLU A 3 4.89 14.38 -4.86
N LEU A 4 5.37 14.36 -3.65
CA LEU A 4 4.73 14.98 -2.49
C LEU A 4 5.53 16.20 -2.08
N GLN A 5 4.87 17.35 -1.95
CA GLN A 5 5.52 18.62 -1.61
C GLN A 5 4.92 19.17 -0.32
N ASN A 6 5.72 19.18 0.75
CA ASN A 6 5.41 19.78 2.06
C ASN A 6 4.05 19.30 2.64
N ILE A 7 3.73 18.01 2.48
CA ILE A 7 2.47 17.43 2.95
C ILE A 7 2.39 17.52 4.47
N CYS A 8 1.36 18.19 4.96
CA CYS A 8 0.93 18.17 6.34
C CYS A 8 -0.51 17.63 6.43
N TYR A 9 -0.77 16.89 7.49
CA TYR A 9 -2.14 16.46 7.80
C TYR A 9 -2.38 16.51 9.29
N ARG A 10 -3.43 17.22 9.67
CA ARG A 10 -3.82 17.46 11.06
C ARG A 10 -5.24 17.00 11.29
N VAL A 11 -5.49 16.44 12.44
CA VAL A 11 -6.82 16.02 12.90
C VAL A 11 -7.18 16.75 14.18
N SER A 12 -8.46 17.10 14.32
CA SER A 12 -9.01 17.61 15.56
C SER A 12 -9.40 16.44 16.46
N THR A 13 -8.89 16.40 17.66
CA THR A 13 -9.23 15.43 18.70
C THR A 13 -9.86 16.13 19.89
N PRO A 14 -10.52 15.41 20.81
CA PRO A 14 -11.06 16.01 22.04
C PRO A 14 -9.98 16.73 22.88
N ASP A 15 -8.73 16.29 22.78
CA ASP A 15 -7.58 16.83 23.52
C ASP A 15 -6.86 17.97 22.77
N GLY A 16 -7.35 18.36 21.59
CA GLY A 16 -6.77 19.42 20.75
C GLY A 16 -6.43 18.95 19.33
N GLU A 17 -5.67 19.76 18.61
CA GLU A 17 -5.19 19.43 17.28
C GLU A 17 -3.96 18.52 17.35
N GLN A 18 -3.93 17.46 16.55
CA GLN A 18 -2.81 16.54 16.43
C GLN A 18 -2.28 16.50 14.99
N ASP A 19 -0.99 16.78 14.82
CA ASP A 19 -0.29 16.64 13.56
C ASP A 19 0.07 15.16 13.31
N ILE A 20 -0.58 14.55 12.31
CA ILE A 20 -0.32 13.18 11.89
C ILE A 20 0.80 13.12 10.84
N LEU A 21 0.82 14.09 9.90
CA LEU A 21 1.90 14.26 8.92
C LEU A 21 2.47 15.67 9.06
N LYS A 22 3.81 15.77 9.01
CA LYS A 22 4.56 16.99 9.30
C LYS A 22 5.57 17.26 8.20
N ASN A 23 5.19 18.09 7.23
CA ASN A 23 6.07 18.58 6.17
C ASN A 23 6.79 17.45 5.39
N ILE A 24 6.02 16.46 4.91
CA ILE A 24 6.57 15.36 4.12
C ILE A 24 6.79 15.82 2.68
N SER A 25 8.02 15.70 2.22
CA SER A 25 8.40 15.92 0.81
C SER A 25 9.17 14.70 0.31
N ILE A 26 8.69 14.08 -0.78
CA ILE A 26 9.30 12.91 -1.37
C ILE A 26 8.93 12.81 -2.85
N THR A 27 9.88 12.37 -3.68
CA THR A 27 9.65 12.01 -5.08
C THR A 27 9.84 10.51 -5.24
N ILE A 28 8.85 9.81 -5.79
CA ILE A 28 8.89 8.39 -6.11
C ILE A 28 8.96 8.27 -7.64
N PRO A 29 10.09 7.75 -8.17
CA PRO A 29 10.25 7.53 -9.60
C PRO A 29 9.28 6.47 -10.14
N ASP A 30 9.03 6.49 -11.46
CA ASP A 30 8.23 5.46 -12.11
C ASP A 30 8.93 4.09 -12.06
N HIS A 31 8.13 3.03 -12.13
CA HIS A 31 8.57 1.64 -12.22
C HIS A 31 9.43 1.17 -11.04
N LYS A 32 9.24 1.78 -9.86
CA LYS A 32 9.92 1.42 -8.62
C LYS A 32 8.98 0.71 -7.65
N LEU A 33 9.55 -0.24 -6.92
CA LEU A 33 8.93 -0.80 -5.73
C LEU A 33 9.49 -0.05 -4.51
N VAL A 34 8.63 0.71 -3.84
CA VAL A 34 8.98 1.47 -2.64
C VAL A 34 8.21 0.91 -1.44
N VAL A 35 8.92 0.58 -0.38
CA VAL A 35 8.29 0.13 0.86
C VAL A 35 8.26 1.24 1.89
N PHE A 36 7.05 1.57 2.38
CA PHE A 36 6.87 2.43 3.54
C PHE A 36 6.83 1.55 4.80
N THR A 37 7.78 1.75 5.70
CA THR A 37 7.86 1.05 6.98
C THR A 37 8.06 2.03 8.13
N GLY A 38 8.18 1.55 9.36
CA GLY A 38 8.35 2.37 10.56
C GLY A 38 7.30 2.06 11.63
N PRO A 39 7.37 2.68 12.82
CA PRO A 39 6.51 2.34 13.95
C PRO A 39 5.02 2.52 13.66
N ASN A 40 4.17 1.77 14.40
CA ASN A 40 2.73 1.95 14.34
C ASN A 40 2.37 3.37 14.79
N GLY A 41 1.39 3.98 14.12
CA GLY A 41 1.04 5.39 14.34
C GLY A 41 2.02 6.40 13.73
N GLY A 42 3.06 5.95 13.00
CA GLY A 42 4.05 6.83 12.35
C GLY A 42 3.53 7.69 11.21
N GLY A 43 2.31 7.40 10.68
CA GLY A 43 1.69 8.17 9.59
C GLY A 43 1.67 7.47 8.23
N LYS A 44 2.17 6.23 8.09
CA LYS A 44 2.29 5.48 6.82
C LYS A 44 0.97 5.37 6.06
N THR A 45 -0.06 4.78 6.70
CA THR A 45 -1.41 4.63 6.13
C THR A 45 -2.04 5.98 5.79
N THR A 46 -1.83 7.00 6.64
CA THR A 46 -2.33 8.35 6.38
C THR A 46 -1.67 8.96 5.14
N LEU A 47 -0.36 8.78 4.98
CA LEU A 47 0.38 9.24 3.82
C LEU A 47 -0.14 8.58 2.54
N ALA A 48 -0.34 7.27 2.55
CA ALA A 48 -0.92 6.53 1.43
C ALA A 48 -2.37 6.97 1.11
N LYS A 49 -3.18 7.26 2.15
CA LYS A 49 -4.53 7.81 1.97
C LYS A 49 -4.52 9.21 1.36
N VAL A 50 -3.54 10.06 1.70
CA VAL A 50 -3.35 11.37 1.05
C VAL A 50 -3.00 11.20 -0.42
N ILE A 51 -2.11 10.27 -0.78
CA ILE A 51 -1.75 9.98 -2.17
C ILE A 51 -2.98 9.54 -2.98
N MET A 52 -3.84 8.70 -2.43
CA MET A 52 -5.08 8.26 -3.11
C MET A 52 -6.20 9.30 -3.09
N GLY A 53 -6.11 10.34 -2.24
CA GLY A 53 -7.18 11.33 -2.05
C GLY A 53 -8.32 10.85 -1.15
N LEU A 54 -8.07 9.81 -0.34
CA LEU A 54 -9.00 9.33 0.70
C LEU A 54 -9.09 10.32 1.87
N VAL A 55 -8.02 11.08 2.10
CA VAL A 55 -7.99 12.22 3.01
C VAL A 55 -7.29 13.39 2.32
N GLN A 56 -7.80 14.60 2.56
CA GLN A 56 -7.18 15.83 2.04
C GLN A 56 -6.07 16.29 2.98
N PRO A 57 -4.87 16.64 2.47
CA PRO A 57 -3.83 17.21 3.30
C PRO A 57 -4.26 18.59 3.82
N THR A 58 -3.82 18.94 5.03
CA THR A 58 -4.08 20.28 5.59
C THR A 58 -3.27 21.35 4.84
N SER A 59 -2.12 20.98 4.31
CA SER A 59 -1.28 21.79 3.43
C SER A 59 -0.34 20.91 2.62
N GLY A 60 0.28 21.51 1.59
CA GLY A 60 1.17 20.82 0.66
C GLY A 60 0.45 20.41 -0.62
N ARG A 61 1.17 19.72 -1.50
CA ARG A 61 0.66 19.29 -2.81
C ARG A 61 1.05 17.86 -3.13
N VAL A 62 0.16 17.17 -3.84
CA VAL A 62 0.39 15.86 -4.44
C VAL A 62 0.43 16.06 -5.96
N LEU A 63 1.58 15.79 -6.57
CA LEU A 63 1.71 15.81 -8.02
C LEU A 63 1.87 14.38 -8.54
N TYR A 64 1.12 14.06 -9.58
CA TYR A 64 1.22 12.78 -10.28
C TYR A 64 1.43 13.01 -11.76
N ASN A 65 2.54 12.50 -12.30
CA ASN A 65 2.99 12.74 -13.68
C ASN A 65 3.06 14.24 -14.04
N GLY A 66 3.48 15.08 -13.06
CA GLY A 66 3.59 16.53 -13.22
C GLY A 66 2.27 17.30 -13.06
N GLU A 67 1.13 16.62 -12.93
CA GLU A 67 -0.19 17.23 -12.70
C GLU A 67 -0.46 17.34 -11.19
N ASP A 68 -0.95 18.47 -10.73
CA ASP A 68 -1.43 18.65 -9.36
C ASP A 68 -2.76 17.92 -9.18
N VAL A 69 -2.75 16.85 -8.40
CA VAL A 69 -3.91 16.01 -8.12
C VAL A 69 -4.47 16.25 -6.71
N THR A 70 -3.96 17.26 -5.99
CA THR A 70 -4.26 17.47 -4.57
C THR A 70 -5.76 17.54 -4.31
N ASP A 71 -6.49 18.34 -5.08
CA ASP A 71 -7.93 18.54 -4.90
C ASP A 71 -8.81 17.57 -5.70
N MET A 72 -8.20 16.65 -6.44
CA MET A 72 -8.93 15.66 -7.22
C MET A 72 -9.59 14.62 -6.34
N SER A 73 -10.80 14.23 -6.70
CA SER A 73 -11.52 13.13 -6.06
C SER A 73 -10.82 11.79 -6.25
N ILE A 74 -11.14 10.81 -5.39
CA ILE A 74 -10.68 9.42 -5.51
C ILE A 74 -10.94 8.87 -6.93
N THR A 75 -12.12 9.14 -7.48
CA THR A 75 -12.50 8.67 -8.80
C THR A 75 -11.62 9.26 -9.91
N GLU A 76 -11.30 10.55 -9.83
CA GLU A 76 -10.42 11.20 -10.80
C GLU A 76 -8.99 10.67 -10.72
N ARG A 77 -8.45 10.48 -9.51
CA ARG A 77 -7.12 9.87 -9.30
C ARG A 77 -7.10 8.41 -9.78
N ALA A 78 -8.17 7.67 -9.51
CA ALA A 78 -8.30 6.31 -10.01
C ALA A 78 -8.30 6.26 -11.55
N ARG A 79 -9.00 7.18 -12.24
CA ARG A 79 -8.99 7.28 -13.71
C ARG A 79 -7.63 7.65 -14.30
N ARG A 80 -6.74 8.26 -13.49
CA ARG A 80 -5.34 8.56 -13.85
C ARG A 80 -4.39 7.39 -13.59
N GLY A 81 -4.91 6.22 -13.23
CA GLY A 81 -4.11 5.02 -13.04
C GLY A 81 -3.55 4.83 -11.63
N ILE A 82 -4.16 5.45 -10.61
CA ILE A 82 -3.80 5.20 -9.20
C ILE A 82 -4.77 4.18 -8.62
N SER A 83 -4.27 3.11 -8.01
CA SER A 83 -5.05 2.10 -7.29
C SER A 83 -4.61 1.97 -5.85
N TYR A 84 -5.55 1.59 -4.97
CA TYR A 84 -5.31 1.45 -3.54
C TYR A 84 -5.93 0.15 -3.01
N GLY A 85 -5.11 -0.69 -2.37
CA GLY A 85 -5.53 -1.85 -1.60
C GLY A 85 -5.63 -1.48 -0.13
N PHE A 86 -6.80 -1.65 0.46
CA PHE A 86 -7.09 -1.24 1.82
C PHE A 86 -6.50 -2.23 2.84
N GLN A 87 -6.09 -1.76 4.01
CA GLN A 87 -5.71 -2.63 5.13
C GLN A 87 -6.84 -3.61 5.49
N GLN A 88 -8.08 -3.11 5.50
CA GLN A 88 -9.30 -3.91 5.62
C GLN A 88 -10.13 -3.75 4.35
N PRO A 89 -10.12 -4.74 3.44
CA PRO A 89 -10.83 -4.63 2.19
C PRO A 89 -12.35 -4.59 2.41
N PRO A 90 -13.07 -3.79 1.61
CA PRO A 90 -14.52 -3.70 1.69
C PRO A 90 -15.18 -5.01 1.22
N ARG A 91 -16.38 -5.27 1.73
CA ARG A 91 -17.24 -6.39 1.31
C ARG A 91 -18.42 -5.85 0.54
N PHE A 92 -18.84 -6.58 -0.48
CA PHE A 92 -19.90 -6.15 -1.41
C PHE A 92 -20.98 -7.21 -1.48
N LYS A 93 -22.13 -6.96 -0.85
CA LYS A 93 -23.28 -7.86 -0.93
C LYS A 93 -23.89 -7.83 -2.34
N GLY A 94 -24.15 -9.00 -2.91
CA GLY A 94 -24.75 -9.13 -4.24
C GLY A 94 -23.79 -8.89 -5.41
N ILE A 95 -22.47 -8.81 -5.14
CA ILE A 95 -21.44 -8.66 -6.18
C ILE A 95 -20.52 -9.89 -6.11
N THR A 96 -20.37 -10.60 -7.22
CA THR A 96 -19.49 -11.75 -7.33
C THR A 96 -18.03 -11.34 -7.54
N VAL A 97 -17.09 -12.26 -7.32
CA VAL A 97 -15.68 -12.06 -7.65
C VAL A 97 -15.51 -11.75 -9.15
N HIS A 98 -16.26 -12.42 -10.01
CA HIS A 98 -16.27 -12.14 -11.44
C HIS A 98 -16.68 -10.71 -11.75
N ASP A 99 -17.77 -10.22 -11.12
CA ASP A 99 -18.26 -8.85 -11.32
C ASP A 99 -17.22 -7.81 -10.88
N LEU A 100 -16.54 -8.06 -9.75
CA LEU A 100 -15.47 -7.17 -9.28
C LEU A 100 -14.28 -7.12 -10.24
N LEU A 101 -13.84 -8.27 -10.76
CA LEU A 101 -12.76 -8.33 -11.74
C LEU A 101 -13.15 -7.62 -13.04
N LEU A 102 -14.40 -7.80 -13.48
CA LEU A 102 -14.95 -7.16 -14.68
C LEU A 102 -14.96 -5.63 -14.53
N LEU A 103 -15.50 -5.13 -13.41
CA LEU A 103 -15.53 -3.71 -13.08
C LEU A 103 -14.12 -3.12 -12.98
N ALA A 104 -13.20 -3.83 -12.33
CA ALA A 104 -11.82 -3.38 -12.17
C ALA A 104 -11.09 -3.29 -13.52
N ALA A 105 -11.28 -4.27 -14.40
CA ALA A 105 -10.69 -4.27 -15.73
C ALA A 105 -11.28 -3.20 -16.66
N GLY A 106 -12.40 -2.56 -16.30
CA GLY A 106 -13.08 -1.56 -17.12
C GLY A 106 -13.58 -2.12 -18.44
N GLN A 107 -13.91 -3.41 -18.49
CA GLN A 107 -14.31 -4.13 -19.69
C GLN A 107 -15.77 -4.59 -19.55
N GLU A 108 -16.53 -4.64 -20.67
CA GLU A 108 -17.88 -5.20 -20.66
C GLU A 108 -17.89 -6.73 -20.54
N LYS A 109 -16.80 -7.38 -20.95
CA LYS A 109 -16.61 -8.83 -20.85
C LYS A 109 -15.17 -9.15 -20.52
N LEU A 110 -14.97 -10.04 -19.56
CA LEU A 110 -13.67 -10.59 -19.19
C LEU A 110 -13.72 -12.10 -19.39
N SER A 111 -12.79 -12.67 -20.16
CA SER A 111 -12.75 -14.11 -20.38
C SER A 111 -12.43 -14.86 -19.08
N LYS A 112 -12.95 -16.09 -18.93
CA LYS A 112 -12.63 -16.95 -17.78
C LYS A 112 -11.12 -17.16 -17.62
N ASP A 113 -10.38 -17.25 -18.72
CA ASP A 113 -8.92 -17.43 -18.69
C ASP A 113 -8.22 -16.23 -18.08
N LYS A 114 -8.65 -15.01 -18.40
CA LYS A 114 -8.11 -13.78 -17.78
C LYS A 114 -8.46 -13.72 -16.29
N CYS A 115 -9.70 -14.03 -15.92
CA CYS A 115 -10.09 -14.12 -14.51
C CYS A 115 -9.25 -15.17 -13.76
N CYS A 116 -9.05 -16.34 -14.38
CA CYS A 116 -8.22 -17.40 -13.84
C CYS A 116 -6.78 -16.92 -13.63
N ALA A 117 -6.20 -16.20 -14.60
CA ALA A 117 -4.86 -15.67 -14.50
C ALA A 117 -4.70 -14.70 -13.30
N TYR A 118 -5.64 -13.78 -13.10
CA TYR A 118 -5.60 -12.85 -11.97
C TYR A 118 -5.76 -13.55 -10.62
N LEU A 119 -6.70 -14.49 -10.50
CA LEU A 119 -6.94 -15.23 -9.26
C LEU A 119 -5.77 -16.19 -8.93
N THR A 120 -5.20 -16.84 -9.95
CA THR A 120 -4.03 -17.71 -9.76
C THR A 120 -2.81 -16.93 -9.24
N LYS A 121 -2.60 -15.70 -9.72
CA LYS A 121 -1.52 -14.84 -9.21
C LYS A 121 -1.61 -14.65 -7.69
N VAL A 122 -2.81 -14.55 -7.13
CA VAL A 122 -3.03 -14.39 -5.69
C VAL A 122 -3.33 -15.71 -4.96
N GLY A 123 -3.12 -16.85 -5.61
CA GLY A 123 -3.30 -18.17 -5.01
C GLY A 123 -4.76 -18.58 -4.77
N LEU A 124 -5.68 -18.12 -5.63
CA LEU A 124 -7.09 -18.52 -5.63
C LEU A 124 -7.42 -19.31 -6.89
N CYS A 125 -8.26 -20.35 -6.74
CA CYS A 125 -8.76 -21.13 -7.87
C CYS A 125 -10.00 -20.44 -8.47
N ALA A 126 -9.97 -20.11 -9.75
CA ALA A 126 -11.11 -19.44 -10.39
C ALA A 126 -12.41 -20.25 -10.32
N ASN A 127 -12.34 -21.59 -10.48
CA ASN A 127 -13.53 -22.44 -10.42
C ASN A 127 -14.24 -22.42 -9.06
N ASP A 128 -13.49 -22.13 -7.98
CA ASP A 128 -14.04 -22.14 -6.63
C ASP A 128 -14.54 -20.76 -6.20
N TYR A 129 -14.06 -19.69 -6.85
CA TYR A 129 -14.27 -18.31 -6.36
C TYR A 129 -15.05 -17.41 -7.30
N LEU A 130 -15.02 -17.60 -8.63
CA LEU A 130 -15.59 -16.63 -9.60
C LEU A 130 -17.06 -16.29 -9.33
N ASP A 131 -17.88 -17.31 -9.05
CA ASP A 131 -19.31 -17.15 -8.86
C ASP A 131 -19.70 -16.88 -7.39
N ARG A 132 -18.72 -16.77 -6.48
CA ARG A 132 -18.97 -16.44 -5.06
C ARG A 132 -19.16 -14.94 -4.88
N GLU A 133 -20.12 -14.57 -4.03
CA GLU A 133 -20.26 -13.19 -3.58
C GLU A 133 -19.10 -12.80 -2.65
N VAL A 134 -18.68 -11.53 -2.73
CA VAL A 134 -17.64 -10.97 -1.85
C VAL A 134 -18.27 -10.48 -0.55
N ASP A 135 -18.86 -11.39 0.18
CA ASP A 135 -19.62 -11.13 1.40
C ASP A 135 -18.94 -11.71 2.67
N VAL A 136 -19.70 -11.87 3.73
CA VAL A 136 -19.23 -12.37 5.04
C VAL A 136 -18.85 -13.85 5.04
N SER A 137 -19.21 -14.61 4.00
CA SER A 137 -18.84 -16.03 3.87
C SER A 137 -17.37 -16.25 3.54
N LEU A 138 -16.70 -15.23 2.98
CA LEU A 138 -15.28 -15.26 2.71
C LEU A 138 -14.47 -14.89 3.95
N SER A 139 -13.36 -15.58 4.18
CA SER A 139 -12.38 -15.20 5.20
C SER A 139 -11.71 -13.85 4.88
N GLY A 140 -11.14 -13.18 5.88
CA GLY A 140 -10.41 -11.93 5.69
C GLY A 140 -9.27 -12.06 4.66
N GLY A 141 -8.52 -13.17 4.71
CA GLY A 141 -7.43 -13.43 3.77
C GLY A 141 -7.89 -13.70 2.35
N GLU A 142 -9.07 -14.33 2.14
CA GLU A 142 -9.66 -14.52 0.80
C GLU A 142 -10.08 -13.18 0.20
N VAL A 143 -10.80 -12.36 0.97
CA VAL A 143 -11.22 -11.01 0.51
C VAL A 143 -10.01 -10.14 0.17
N LYS A 144 -8.94 -10.20 0.99
CA LYS A 144 -7.70 -9.48 0.73
C LYS A 144 -7.04 -9.90 -0.58
N ARG A 145 -6.96 -11.19 -0.85
CA ARG A 145 -6.42 -11.72 -2.11
C ARG A 145 -7.29 -11.36 -3.31
N ILE A 146 -8.62 -11.37 -3.16
CA ILE A 146 -9.55 -10.93 -4.21
C ILE A 146 -9.35 -9.43 -4.50
N GLU A 147 -9.22 -8.58 -3.47
CA GLU A 147 -8.91 -7.16 -3.62
C GLU A 147 -7.62 -6.96 -4.44
N ILE A 148 -6.55 -7.67 -4.09
CA ILE A 148 -5.28 -7.58 -4.84
C ILE A 148 -5.48 -8.02 -6.30
N ALA A 149 -6.22 -9.10 -6.55
CA ALA A 149 -6.54 -9.54 -7.91
C ALA A 149 -7.30 -8.46 -8.71
N THR A 150 -8.20 -7.68 -8.06
CA THR A 150 -8.90 -6.57 -8.73
C THR A 150 -7.96 -5.41 -9.05
N ILE A 151 -7.00 -5.10 -8.18
CA ILE A 151 -5.97 -4.08 -8.45
C ILE A 151 -5.10 -4.50 -9.65
N LEU A 152 -4.72 -5.80 -9.73
CA LEU A 152 -3.98 -6.33 -10.86
C LEU A 152 -4.78 -6.29 -12.16
N ALA A 153 -6.08 -6.61 -12.10
CA ALA A 153 -6.97 -6.58 -13.27
C ALA A 153 -7.14 -5.15 -13.82
N ARG A 154 -7.01 -4.14 -12.97
CA ARG A 154 -7.11 -2.73 -13.36
C ARG A 154 -5.90 -2.23 -14.15
N GLN A 155 -4.73 -2.88 -14.04
CA GLN A 155 -3.49 -2.49 -14.72
C GLN A 155 -3.10 -1.01 -14.48
N SER A 156 -3.09 -0.60 -13.22
CA SER A 156 -2.78 0.77 -12.82
C SER A 156 -1.28 1.05 -12.90
N ASP A 157 -0.92 2.30 -13.26
CA ASP A 157 0.47 2.76 -13.31
C ASP A 157 1.09 2.96 -11.92
N LEU A 158 0.25 3.28 -10.92
CA LEU A 158 0.62 3.39 -9.51
C LEU A 158 -0.30 2.51 -8.66
N MET A 159 0.27 1.52 -8.02
CA MET A 159 -0.43 0.60 -7.11
C MET A 159 0.03 0.84 -5.68
N ILE A 160 -0.89 1.09 -4.78
CA ILE A 160 -0.62 1.28 -3.35
C ILE A 160 -1.26 0.13 -2.59
N PHE A 161 -0.49 -0.55 -1.75
CA PHE A 161 -0.97 -1.65 -0.90
C PHE A 161 -0.70 -1.33 0.57
N ASP A 162 -1.77 -1.26 1.35
CA ASP A 162 -1.70 -0.98 2.78
C ASP A 162 -1.79 -2.28 3.58
N GLU A 163 -0.66 -2.74 4.12
CA GLU A 163 -0.49 -4.00 4.84
C GLU A 163 -1.16 -5.19 4.12
N PRO A 164 -0.70 -5.51 2.88
CA PRO A 164 -1.34 -6.55 2.07
C PRO A 164 -1.28 -7.94 2.69
N GLU A 165 -0.39 -8.15 3.65
CA GLU A 165 -0.22 -9.39 4.41
C GLU A 165 -1.21 -9.57 5.56
N ALA A 166 -1.94 -8.55 5.95
CA ALA A 166 -2.83 -8.60 7.12
C ALA A 166 -3.93 -9.66 6.95
N GLY A 167 -3.97 -10.62 7.88
CA GLY A 167 -4.96 -11.70 7.89
C GLY A 167 -4.75 -12.79 6.84
N ILE A 168 -3.60 -12.83 6.17
CA ILE A 168 -3.22 -13.87 5.20
C ILE A 168 -2.36 -14.93 5.89
N ASP A 169 -2.62 -16.21 5.60
CA ASP A 169 -1.80 -17.33 6.08
C ASP A 169 -0.41 -17.37 5.41
N LEU A 170 0.53 -18.08 6.04
CA LEU A 170 1.93 -18.14 5.61
C LEU A 170 2.11 -18.58 4.15
N TRP A 171 1.33 -19.57 3.70
CA TRP A 171 1.44 -20.11 2.34
C TRP A 171 0.94 -19.13 1.29
N SER A 172 -0.21 -18.54 1.56
CA SER A 172 -0.80 -17.49 0.73
C SER A 172 0.07 -16.24 0.70
N PHE A 173 0.71 -15.89 1.83
CA PHE A 173 1.66 -14.78 1.89
C PHE A 173 2.91 -15.02 1.02
N ALA A 174 3.45 -16.23 1.03
CA ALA A 174 4.58 -16.56 0.15
C ALA A 174 4.21 -16.36 -1.33
N ARG A 175 3.01 -16.83 -1.74
CA ARG A 175 2.51 -16.63 -3.10
C ARG A 175 2.30 -15.17 -3.45
N LEU A 176 1.77 -14.38 -2.52
CA LEU A 176 1.59 -12.94 -2.70
C LEU A 176 2.93 -12.22 -2.89
N THR A 177 3.94 -12.60 -2.13
CA THR A 177 5.29 -12.03 -2.24
C THR A 177 5.89 -12.32 -3.63
N GLU A 178 5.77 -13.56 -4.13
CA GLU A 178 6.16 -13.92 -5.50
C GLU A 178 5.41 -13.07 -6.55
N THR A 179 4.13 -12.81 -6.32
CA THR A 179 3.32 -11.96 -7.22
C THR A 179 3.84 -10.53 -7.28
N PHE A 180 4.16 -9.93 -6.13
CA PHE A 180 4.75 -8.57 -6.11
C PHE A 180 6.12 -8.54 -6.79
N GLU A 181 6.95 -9.55 -6.59
CA GLU A 181 8.23 -9.67 -7.28
C GLU A 181 8.06 -9.75 -8.80
N GLN A 182 7.12 -10.57 -9.28
CA GLN A 182 6.83 -10.69 -10.72
C GLN A 182 6.36 -9.37 -11.32
N ILE A 183 5.41 -8.66 -10.66
CA ILE A 183 4.92 -7.37 -11.12
C ILE A 183 6.06 -6.34 -11.19
N HIS A 184 6.93 -6.35 -10.18
CA HIS A 184 8.08 -5.47 -10.15
C HIS A 184 9.05 -5.76 -11.30
N GLN A 185 9.34 -7.04 -11.58
CA GLN A 185 10.20 -7.47 -12.68
C GLN A 185 9.59 -7.16 -14.07
N GLU A 186 8.26 -7.19 -14.21
CA GLU A 186 7.56 -6.77 -15.43
C GLU A 186 7.80 -5.27 -15.74
N GLY A 187 8.10 -4.45 -14.73
CA GLY A 187 8.53 -3.07 -14.86
C GLY A 187 7.50 -2.09 -15.42
N HIS A 188 6.22 -2.44 -15.39
CA HIS A 188 5.16 -1.61 -15.97
C HIS A 188 4.51 -0.65 -14.98
N ALA A 189 4.59 -0.92 -13.68
CA ALA A 189 3.93 -0.15 -12.65
C ALA A 189 4.89 0.29 -11.54
N THR A 190 4.55 1.41 -10.91
CA THR A 190 5.14 1.84 -9.65
C THR A 190 4.34 1.22 -8.52
N MET A 191 5.01 0.63 -7.54
CA MET A 191 4.36 0.05 -6.38
C MET A 191 4.80 0.74 -5.10
N ILE A 192 3.84 1.10 -4.26
CA ILE A 192 4.06 1.52 -2.87
C ILE A 192 3.44 0.46 -1.97
N ILE A 193 4.22 -0.18 -1.13
CA ILE A 193 3.73 -1.18 -0.19
C ILE A 193 4.03 -0.72 1.23
N ILE A 194 3.00 -0.58 2.05
CA ILE A 194 3.16 -0.39 3.49
C ILE A 194 3.28 -1.77 4.10
N SER A 195 4.42 -2.09 4.68
CA SER A 195 4.65 -3.40 5.30
C SER A 195 5.73 -3.37 6.36
N HIS A 196 5.63 -4.32 7.31
CA HIS A 196 6.64 -4.63 8.31
C HIS A 196 7.29 -5.99 8.05
N GLN A 197 6.85 -6.71 7.02
CA GLN A 197 7.34 -8.05 6.69
C GLN A 197 8.68 -7.98 5.96
N GLU A 198 9.68 -8.63 6.53
CA GLU A 198 11.04 -8.67 5.97
C GLU A 198 11.07 -9.09 4.50
N ARG A 199 10.25 -10.10 4.13
CA ARG A 199 10.20 -10.60 2.74
C ARG A 199 9.76 -9.53 1.75
N ILE A 200 8.78 -8.68 2.12
CA ILE A 200 8.33 -7.56 1.28
C ILE A 200 9.38 -6.45 1.26
N ILE A 201 9.95 -6.12 2.42
CA ILE A 201 10.99 -5.09 2.54
C ILE A 201 12.19 -5.40 1.65
N ARG A 202 12.59 -6.69 1.56
CA ARG A 202 13.71 -7.13 0.73
C ARG A 202 13.48 -7.03 -0.78
N LEU A 203 12.23 -6.97 -1.24
CA LEU A 203 11.89 -6.78 -2.66
C LEU A 203 12.03 -5.32 -3.10
N ALA A 204 12.07 -4.37 -2.17
CA ALA A 204 12.04 -2.95 -2.50
C ALA A 204 13.34 -2.46 -3.16
N ASP A 205 13.20 -1.59 -4.15
CA ASP A 205 14.31 -0.76 -4.62
C ASP A 205 14.70 0.27 -3.56
N GLU A 206 13.68 0.81 -2.89
CA GLU A 206 13.83 1.89 -1.93
C GLU A 206 12.94 1.67 -0.70
N ILE A 207 13.48 1.94 0.47
CA ILE A 207 12.77 1.92 1.74
C ILE A 207 12.61 3.34 2.26
N VAL A 208 11.41 3.68 2.69
CA VAL A 208 11.06 4.94 3.35
C VAL A 208 10.57 4.63 4.76
N VAL A 209 11.32 5.05 5.76
CA VAL A 209 10.94 4.90 7.16
C VAL A 209 10.15 6.12 7.59
N VAL A 210 8.84 5.93 7.87
CA VAL A 210 7.95 7.00 8.33
C VAL A 210 7.74 6.86 9.83
N ALA A 211 8.17 7.87 10.59
CA ALA A 211 8.06 7.89 12.03
C ALA A 211 7.67 9.30 12.53
N ASN A 212 6.79 9.39 13.52
CA ASN A 212 6.32 10.65 14.10
C ASN A 212 5.78 11.66 13.08
N GLY A 213 5.19 11.16 12.01
CA GLY A 213 4.63 11.96 10.91
C GLY A 213 5.66 12.55 9.94
N GLN A 214 6.91 12.08 9.97
CA GLN A 214 8.01 12.54 9.12
C GLN A 214 8.74 11.36 8.45
N ILE A 215 9.50 11.63 7.39
CA ILE A 215 10.44 10.68 6.83
C ILE A 215 11.70 10.69 7.70
N ALA A 216 11.87 9.63 8.49
CA ALA A 216 13.03 9.48 9.37
C ALA A 216 14.27 9.01 8.60
N HIS A 217 14.10 8.05 7.67
CA HIS A 217 15.15 7.53 6.82
C HIS A 217 14.59 7.23 5.43
N ARG A 218 15.44 7.34 4.43
CA ARG A 218 15.15 7.00 3.04
C ARG A 218 16.44 6.55 2.34
N GLY A 219 16.36 5.50 1.54
CA GLY A 219 17.48 5.00 0.77
C GLY A 219 17.22 3.64 0.17
N SER A 220 18.22 3.07 -0.46
CA SER A 220 18.14 1.72 -1.03
C SER A 220 17.91 0.67 0.07
N THR A 221 17.38 -0.49 -0.34
CA THR A 221 17.20 -1.61 0.60
C THR A 221 18.52 -2.02 1.25
N GLN A 222 19.62 -1.95 0.52
CA GLN A 222 20.95 -2.29 1.03
C GLN A 222 21.44 -1.34 2.13
N GLU A 223 21.05 -0.07 2.08
CA GLU A 223 21.44 0.96 3.04
C GLU A 223 20.52 0.96 4.27
N ILE A 224 19.21 0.89 4.07
CA ILE A 224 18.22 1.13 5.13
C ILE A 224 17.86 -0.16 5.89
N PHE A 225 17.83 -1.32 5.22
CA PHE A 225 17.42 -2.56 5.87
C PHE A 225 18.31 -2.97 7.05
N PRO A 226 19.65 -2.86 6.99
CA PRO A 226 20.52 -3.12 8.14
C PRO A 226 20.22 -2.18 9.32
N LEU A 227 19.89 -0.91 9.07
CA LEU A 227 19.54 0.06 10.12
C LEU A 227 18.23 -0.32 10.83
N ILE A 228 17.23 -0.80 10.08
CA ILE A 228 15.97 -1.28 10.65
C ILE A 228 16.24 -2.48 11.57
N LEU A 229 17.05 -3.46 11.12
CA LEU A 229 17.39 -4.63 11.91
C LEU A 229 18.16 -4.27 13.19
N ALA A 230 19.13 -3.37 13.09
CA ALA A 230 19.91 -2.92 14.24
C ALA A 230 19.02 -2.26 15.31
N ASN A 231 18.06 -1.44 14.89
CA ASN A 231 17.09 -0.79 15.80
C ASN A 231 16.07 -1.78 16.41
N THR A 232 15.82 -2.90 15.74
CA THR A 232 14.92 -3.96 16.28
C THR A 232 15.64 -4.88 17.27
N LEU A 233 16.94 -5.06 17.11
CA LEU A 233 17.79 -5.89 17.97
C LEU A 233 18.40 -5.10 19.14
N GLY A 234 18.45 -3.78 19.04
CA GLY A 234 19.04 -2.87 20.02
C GLY A 234 18.00 -2.17 20.90
N GLY A 235 17.74 -2.77 22.06
CA GLY A 235 17.39 -2.04 23.27
C GLY A 235 16.03 -1.36 23.37
N CYS A 236 15.31 -1.69 24.40
CA CYS A 236 14.24 -0.87 24.97
C CYS A 236 14.78 0.57 25.17
N PRO A 237 14.13 1.62 24.61
CA PRO A 237 14.57 3.02 24.73
C PRO A 237 14.65 3.56 26.16
N VAL A 238 14.27 2.76 27.15
CA VAL A 238 14.30 3.09 28.58
C VAL A 238 15.70 2.87 29.20
N LEU A 239 16.59 2.13 28.56
CA LEU A 239 17.92 1.84 29.09
C LEU A 239 19.01 2.85 28.70
N ASP A 240 18.81 3.61 27.60
CA ASP A 240 19.83 4.60 27.15
C ASP A 240 19.72 5.96 27.84
N ARG A 241 18.84 6.15 28.85
CA ARG A 241 18.74 7.40 29.64
C ARG A 241 19.52 7.40 30.97
N LYS A 242 20.40 6.43 31.20
CA LYS A 242 21.14 6.32 32.48
C LYS A 242 22.66 6.51 32.43
N GLU A 243 23.22 7.11 31.37
CA GLU A 243 24.61 7.54 31.41
C GLU A 243 24.75 9.01 31.01
N GLY A 244 24.44 9.88 31.93
CA GLY A 244 24.58 11.33 31.72
C GLY A 244 24.34 12.13 33.00
N VAL A 245 24.90 11.69 34.15
CA VAL A 245 25.06 12.53 35.32
C VAL A 245 26.39 12.14 36.01
N GLN A 246 27.41 12.84 35.67
CA GLN A 246 28.47 13.29 36.59
C GLN A 246 29.01 14.62 36.08
#